data_230ac73bc19942fb0dffb9ba9d3aa6cb
#
_entry.id   230ac73bc19942fb0dffb9ba9d3aa6cb
#
_cell.length_a   1.000
_cell.length_b   1.000
_cell.length_c   1.000
_cell.angle_alpha   90.00
_cell.angle_beta   90.00
_cell.angle_gamma   90.00
#
_symmetry.space_group_name_H-M   'P 1'
#
loop_
_entity.id
_entity.type
_entity.pdbx_description
1 polymer ?
#
loop_
_entity_poly.entity_id
_entity_poly.type
_entity_poly.pdbx_seq_one_letter_code
_entity_poly.pdbx_strand_id
1 'polypeptide(L)'
;MGAFDCLDLNLLESSAEQPFQAGFGLDFYPTIYAKAACLFFSIAGGHIFTNGNKRTGVLALDQFLSANSIYLFLSNRQIRHDAEKTASYRTRGENHKTVIAKLSRRIEENSIPFSVVRSFDQPMYREMLVVRRIIRNNELNRPGTRPKQAIHAG
;
A
#
# COMPACT_ATOMS: atom_id res chain seq x y z
N MET A 1 17.90 15.53 7.02
CA MET A 1 16.96 16.01 8.02
C MET A 1 15.59 15.52 7.70
N GLY A 2 15.04 14.77 8.53
CA GLY A 2 13.71 14.43 8.89
C GLY A 2 12.57 14.32 7.89
N ALA A 3 12.78 13.83 6.68
CA ALA A 3 11.65 13.56 5.77
C ALA A 3 10.66 12.49 6.28
N PHE A 4 10.93 11.92 7.45
CA PHE A 4 10.17 10.82 8.06
C PHE A 4 9.90 11.06 9.54
N ASP A 5 9.84 12.30 9.98
CA ASP A 5 9.50 12.57 11.37
C ASP A 5 8.07 12.14 11.63
N CYS A 6 7.91 11.18 12.55
CA CYS A 6 6.62 10.74 13.03
C CYS A 6 6.03 11.85 13.91
N LEU A 7 4.87 12.37 13.49
CA LEU A 7 4.16 13.41 14.25
C LEU A 7 3.41 12.82 15.45
N ASP A 8 2.96 11.59 15.33
CA ASP A 8 2.13 10.91 16.33
C ASP A 8 2.42 9.40 16.35
N LEU A 9 3.21 8.99 17.34
CA LEU A 9 3.58 7.59 17.54
C LEU A 9 2.36 6.73 17.90
N ASN A 10 1.44 7.25 18.72
CA ASN A 10 0.23 6.51 19.10
C ASN A 10 -0.66 6.25 17.88
N LEU A 11 -0.73 7.21 16.96
CA LEU A 11 -1.47 7.04 15.72
C LEU A 11 -0.81 6.00 14.82
N LEU A 12 0.53 5.94 14.78
CA LEU A 12 1.26 4.91 14.05
C LEU A 12 0.98 3.52 14.63
N GLU A 13 1.08 3.36 15.93
CA GLU A 13 0.79 2.10 16.62
C GLU A 13 -0.65 1.65 16.39
N SER A 14 -1.62 2.53 16.59
CA SER A 14 -3.04 2.20 16.36
C SER A 14 -3.33 1.86 14.89
N SER A 15 -2.65 2.51 13.95
CA SER A 15 -2.77 2.20 12.52
C SER A 15 -2.22 0.82 12.17
N ALA A 16 -1.15 0.40 12.83
CA ALA A 16 -0.57 -0.94 12.65
C ALA A 16 -1.43 -2.05 13.28
N GLU A 17 -2.11 -1.75 14.38
CA GLU A 17 -2.97 -2.69 15.10
C GLU A 17 -4.39 -2.79 14.52
N GLN A 18 -4.88 -1.73 13.88
CA GLN A 18 -6.25 -1.65 13.37
C GLN A 18 -6.66 -2.83 12.47
N PRO A 19 -5.82 -3.39 11.59
CA PRO A 19 -6.16 -4.54 10.77
C PRO A 19 -6.51 -5.81 11.56
N PHE A 20 -6.05 -5.90 12.80
CA PHE A 20 -6.21 -7.08 13.67
C PHE A 20 -7.30 -6.90 14.72
N GLN A 21 -8.04 -5.80 14.69
CA GLN A 21 -9.12 -5.55 15.62
C GLN A 21 -10.28 -6.53 15.39
N ALA A 22 -10.83 -7.00 16.50
CA ALA A 22 -11.97 -7.90 16.53
C ALA A 22 -13.00 -7.40 17.57
N GLY A 23 -14.24 -7.77 17.38
CA GLY A 23 -15.31 -7.51 18.32
C GLY A 23 -16.36 -8.61 18.25
N PHE A 24 -16.92 -8.96 19.41
CA PHE A 24 -17.95 -10.01 19.53
C PHE A 24 -17.53 -11.35 18.90
N GLY A 25 -16.23 -11.69 18.97
CA GLY A 25 -15.68 -12.93 18.41
C GLY A 25 -15.48 -12.94 16.89
N LEU A 26 -15.60 -11.79 16.23
CA LEU A 26 -15.43 -11.64 14.79
C LEU A 26 -14.35 -10.61 14.46
N ASP A 27 -13.48 -10.94 13.52
CA ASP A 27 -12.52 -10.01 12.95
C ASP A 27 -13.25 -8.93 12.15
N PHE A 28 -12.90 -7.66 12.36
CA PHE A 28 -13.45 -6.56 11.53
C PHE A 28 -12.92 -6.61 10.10
N TYR A 29 -11.74 -7.18 9.91
CA TYR A 29 -11.10 -7.39 8.60
C TYR A 29 -10.75 -8.88 8.45
N PRO A 30 -11.71 -9.74 8.06
CA PRO A 30 -11.55 -11.19 8.17
C PRO A 30 -10.59 -11.81 7.16
N THR A 31 -10.35 -11.15 6.01
CA THR A 31 -9.42 -11.65 5.00
C THR A 31 -8.07 -10.95 5.07
N ILE A 32 -7.03 -11.62 4.59
CA ILE A 32 -5.69 -11.03 4.50
C ILE A 32 -5.71 -9.76 3.61
N TYR A 33 -6.53 -9.74 2.58
CA TYR A 33 -6.69 -8.60 1.69
C TYR A 33 -7.40 -7.43 2.37
N ALA A 34 -8.38 -7.71 3.20
CA ALA A 34 -9.06 -6.71 4.01
C ALA A 34 -8.12 -6.11 5.07
N LYS A 35 -7.30 -6.94 5.71
CA LYS A 35 -6.27 -6.48 6.64
C LYS A 35 -5.22 -5.62 5.94
N ALA A 36 -4.75 -6.03 4.76
CA ALA A 36 -3.82 -5.27 3.95
C ALA A 36 -4.39 -3.92 3.51
N ALA A 37 -5.65 -3.90 3.07
CA ALA A 37 -6.35 -2.68 2.68
C ALA A 37 -6.54 -1.71 3.86
N CYS A 38 -6.87 -2.23 5.04
CA CYS A 38 -6.99 -1.45 6.26
C CYS A 38 -5.65 -0.81 6.64
N LEU A 39 -4.57 -1.57 6.63
CA LEU A 39 -3.22 -1.07 6.93
C LEU A 39 -2.81 0.03 5.95
N PHE A 40 -2.96 -0.23 4.66
CA PHE A 40 -2.67 0.75 3.62
C PHE A 40 -3.47 2.03 3.78
N PHE A 41 -4.78 1.91 3.99
CA PHE A 41 -5.67 3.05 4.21
C PHE A 41 -5.27 3.88 5.42
N SER A 42 -4.99 3.22 6.55
CA SER A 42 -4.67 3.89 7.82
C SER A 42 -3.38 4.69 7.74
N ILE A 43 -2.37 4.19 7.04
CA ILE A 43 -1.09 4.87 6.88
C ILE A 43 -1.13 5.91 5.76
N ALA A 44 -1.61 5.55 4.57
CA ALA A 44 -1.62 6.46 3.41
C ALA A 44 -2.60 7.62 3.59
N GLY A 45 -3.73 7.39 4.24
CA GLY A 45 -4.77 8.38 4.54
C GLY A 45 -4.60 9.08 5.89
N GLY A 46 -3.72 8.60 6.75
CA GLY A 46 -3.38 9.18 8.04
C GLY A 46 -2.33 10.30 7.92
N HIS A 47 -2.34 11.22 8.86
CA HIS A 47 -1.31 12.26 9.01
C HIS A 47 -0.29 11.85 10.08
N ILE A 48 0.29 10.65 9.93
CA ILE A 48 1.21 10.04 10.90
C ILE A 48 2.59 10.68 10.82
N PHE A 49 3.04 10.97 9.60
CA PHE A 49 4.34 11.58 9.33
C PHE A 49 4.16 12.98 8.76
N THR A 50 5.15 13.83 8.98
CA THR A 50 5.20 15.17 8.37
C THR A 50 5.12 15.07 6.85
N ASN A 51 5.77 14.06 6.27
CA ASN A 51 5.79 13.77 4.85
C ASN A 51 5.91 12.27 4.61
N GLY A 52 5.50 11.81 3.45
CA GLY A 52 5.73 10.43 3.03
C GLY A 52 4.65 9.43 3.45
N ASN A 53 3.50 9.85 4.00
CA ASN A 53 2.42 8.95 4.41
C ASN A 53 1.99 7.99 3.29
N LYS A 54 1.81 8.49 2.06
CA LYS A 54 1.45 7.67 0.89
C LYS A 54 2.53 6.64 0.55
N ARG A 55 3.81 7.04 0.57
CA ARG A 55 4.94 6.12 0.31
C ARG A 55 5.07 5.07 1.38
N THR A 56 4.93 5.46 2.64
CA THR A 56 4.96 4.53 3.77
C THR A 56 3.79 3.55 3.72
N GLY A 57 2.60 4.00 3.35
CA GLY A 57 1.44 3.14 3.15
C GLY A 57 1.68 2.09 2.06
N VAL A 58 2.28 2.47 0.94
CA VAL A 58 2.64 1.54 -0.15
C VAL A 58 3.68 0.51 0.31
N LEU A 59 4.71 0.95 1.05
CA LEU A 59 5.72 0.04 1.60
C LEU A 59 5.12 -0.93 2.61
N ALA A 60 4.26 -0.45 3.50
CA ALA A 60 3.58 -1.29 4.48
C ALA A 60 2.70 -2.35 3.81
N LEU A 61 1.96 -1.96 2.76
CA LEU A 61 1.17 -2.89 1.95
C LEU A 61 2.04 -3.98 1.33
N ASP A 62 3.14 -3.60 0.67
CA ASP A 62 4.04 -4.54 0.00
C ASP A 62 4.69 -5.50 1.01
N GLN A 63 5.16 -4.99 2.14
CA GLN A 63 5.75 -5.79 3.21
C GLN A 63 4.73 -6.73 3.85
N PHE A 64 3.54 -6.25 4.15
CA PHE A 64 2.49 -7.07 4.74
C PHE A 64 2.08 -8.24 3.84
N LEU A 65 1.86 -7.99 2.56
CA LEU A 65 1.50 -9.03 1.60
C LEU A 65 2.64 -10.02 1.39
N SER A 66 3.89 -9.54 1.26
CA SER A 66 5.07 -10.39 1.13
C SER A 66 5.29 -11.29 2.34
N ALA A 67 5.12 -10.76 3.56
CA ALA A 67 5.22 -11.53 4.80
C ALA A 67 4.14 -12.64 4.90
N ASN A 68 3.01 -12.43 4.25
CA ASN A 68 1.93 -13.42 4.13
C ASN A 68 2.00 -14.28 2.85
N SER A 69 3.15 -14.29 2.19
CA SER A 69 3.39 -15.07 0.97
C SER A 69 2.40 -14.74 -0.17
N ILE A 70 2.05 -13.47 -0.31
CA ILE A 70 1.18 -12.96 -1.36
C ILE A 70 1.96 -11.98 -2.23
N TYR A 71 1.79 -12.15 -3.53
CA TYR A 71 2.40 -11.33 -4.55
C TYR A 71 1.37 -10.38 -5.16
N LEU A 72 1.68 -9.06 -5.16
CA LEU A 72 0.81 -8.03 -5.70
C LEU A 72 1.30 -7.60 -7.09
N PHE A 73 0.41 -7.66 -8.08
CA PHE A 73 0.71 -7.33 -9.49
C PHE A 73 0.41 -5.86 -9.87
N LEU A 74 -0.03 -5.03 -8.94
CA LEU A 74 -0.22 -3.62 -9.23
C LEU A 74 1.11 -2.94 -9.53
N SER A 75 1.15 -2.14 -10.59
CA SER A 75 2.30 -1.30 -10.90
C SER A 75 2.46 -0.17 -9.87
N ASN A 76 3.65 0.38 -9.75
CA ASN A 76 3.90 1.51 -8.87
C ASN A 76 3.00 2.71 -9.17
N ARG A 77 2.67 2.93 -10.45
CA ARG A 77 1.76 4.01 -10.88
C ARG A 77 0.34 3.77 -10.35
N GLN A 78 -0.16 2.54 -10.46
CA GLN A 78 -1.50 2.16 -9.98
C GLN A 78 -1.58 2.27 -8.46
N ILE A 79 -0.59 1.75 -7.73
CA ILE A 79 -0.54 1.82 -6.26
C ILE A 79 -0.44 3.28 -5.80
N ARG A 80 0.36 4.11 -6.47
CA ARG A 80 0.45 5.54 -6.17
C ARG A 80 -0.89 6.25 -6.36
N HIS A 81 -1.57 5.98 -7.46
CA HIS A 81 -2.90 6.52 -7.72
C HIS A 81 -3.91 6.11 -6.63
N ASP A 82 -3.87 4.84 -6.21
CA ASP A 82 -4.70 4.35 -5.11
C ASP A 82 -4.37 5.05 -3.78
N ALA A 83 -3.08 5.33 -3.51
CA ALA A 83 -2.66 6.08 -2.34
C ALA A 83 -3.13 7.54 -2.37
N GLU A 84 -3.09 8.20 -3.52
CA GLU A 84 -3.61 9.55 -3.70
C GLU A 84 -5.12 9.62 -3.51
N LYS A 85 -5.85 8.67 -4.06
CA LYS A 85 -7.29 8.53 -3.83
C LYS A 85 -7.59 8.27 -2.36
N THR A 86 -6.84 7.40 -1.71
CA THR A 86 -7.00 7.12 -0.29
C THR A 86 -6.79 8.36 0.55
N ALA A 87 -5.72 9.12 0.31
CA ALA A 87 -5.43 10.33 1.05
C ALA A 87 -6.52 11.42 0.91
N SER A 88 -7.21 11.45 -0.22
CA SER A 88 -8.25 12.44 -0.53
C SER A 88 -9.69 11.96 -0.38
N TYR A 89 -9.93 10.82 0.29
CA TYR A 89 -11.27 10.23 0.37
C TYR A 89 -12.30 11.14 1.03
N ARG A 90 -11.91 11.91 2.05
CA ARG A 90 -12.79 12.84 2.76
C ARG A 90 -13.26 13.98 1.86
N THR A 91 -12.38 14.55 1.06
CA THR A 91 -12.70 15.60 0.10
C THR A 91 -13.67 15.13 -1.00
N ARG A 92 -13.67 13.84 -1.30
CA ARG A 92 -14.62 13.23 -2.22
C ARG A 92 -15.92 12.78 -1.57
N GLY A 93 -16.09 13.02 -0.26
CA GLY A 93 -17.29 12.61 0.48
C GLY A 93 -17.43 11.09 0.65
N GLU A 94 -16.34 10.33 0.49
CA GLU A 94 -16.38 8.88 0.64
C GLU A 94 -16.25 8.44 2.10
N ASN A 95 -16.95 7.35 2.43
CA ASN A 95 -16.83 6.72 3.74
C ASN A 95 -15.60 5.80 3.78
N HIS A 96 -14.86 5.81 4.90
CA HIS A 96 -13.65 5.00 5.08
C HIS A 96 -13.90 3.50 4.90
N LYS A 97 -15.02 2.95 5.39
CA LYS A 97 -15.36 1.53 5.22
C LYS A 97 -15.52 1.16 3.75
N THR A 98 -16.17 2.02 2.98
CA THR A 98 -16.34 1.84 1.53
C THR A 98 -15.01 1.88 0.80
N VAL A 99 -14.12 2.79 1.18
CA VAL A 99 -12.77 2.90 0.58
C VAL A 99 -11.94 1.66 0.89
N ILE A 100 -11.94 1.19 2.14
CA ILE A 100 -11.24 -0.04 2.54
C ILE A 100 -11.79 -1.26 1.78
N ALA A 101 -13.10 -1.38 1.64
CA ALA A 101 -13.72 -2.48 0.91
C ALA A 101 -13.33 -2.48 -0.59
N LYS A 102 -13.32 -1.32 -1.23
CA LYS A 102 -12.85 -1.16 -2.62
C LYS A 102 -11.37 -1.53 -2.77
N LEU A 103 -10.53 -1.08 -1.84
CA LEU A 103 -9.10 -1.41 -1.81
C LEU A 103 -8.88 -2.91 -1.60
N SER A 104 -9.60 -3.54 -0.67
CA SER A 104 -9.53 -4.97 -0.40
C SER A 104 -9.79 -5.79 -1.66
N ARG A 105 -10.89 -5.49 -2.35
CA ARG A 105 -11.25 -6.13 -3.61
C ARG A 105 -10.18 -5.94 -4.67
N ARG A 106 -9.70 -4.71 -4.83
CA ARG A 106 -8.66 -4.39 -5.81
C ARG A 106 -7.34 -5.12 -5.54
N ILE A 107 -6.94 -5.22 -4.27
CA ILE A 107 -5.75 -5.97 -3.85
C ILE A 107 -5.95 -7.45 -4.15
N GLU A 108 -7.10 -8.01 -3.77
CA GLU A 108 -7.42 -9.42 -4.00
C GLU A 108 -7.40 -9.78 -5.49
N GLU A 109 -8.07 -9.01 -6.33
CA GLU A 109 -8.14 -9.21 -7.79
C GLU A 109 -6.77 -9.10 -8.48
N ASN A 110 -5.80 -8.44 -7.86
CA ASN A 110 -4.45 -8.22 -8.40
C ASN A 110 -3.35 -8.91 -7.58
N SER A 111 -3.72 -9.93 -6.83
CA SER A 111 -2.79 -10.70 -5.98
C SER A 111 -2.81 -12.18 -6.30
N ILE A 112 -1.67 -12.82 -6.16
CA ILE A 112 -1.53 -14.28 -6.29
C ILE A 112 -0.71 -14.81 -5.12
N PRO A 113 -1.15 -15.89 -4.44
CA PRO A 113 -0.34 -16.56 -3.43
C PRO A 113 0.96 -17.12 -4.02
N PHE A 114 2.05 -17.05 -3.29
CA PHE A 114 3.33 -17.63 -3.72
C PHE A 114 3.23 -19.15 -3.99
N SER A 115 2.35 -19.86 -3.31
CA SER A 115 2.09 -21.28 -3.55
C SER A 115 1.61 -21.56 -4.99
N VAL A 116 0.81 -20.66 -5.56
CA VAL A 116 0.36 -20.74 -6.95
C VAL A 116 1.48 -20.40 -7.90
N VAL A 117 2.30 -19.41 -7.57
CA VAL A 117 3.45 -18.99 -8.41
C VAL A 117 4.53 -20.06 -8.44
N ARG A 118 4.73 -20.81 -7.34
CA ARG A 118 5.67 -21.94 -7.28
C ARG A 118 5.25 -23.13 -8.16
N SER A 119 4.00 -23.24 -8.55
CA SER A 119 3.53 -24.26 -9.49
C SER A 119 3.85 -23.92 -10.95
N PHE A 120 4.21 -22.69 -11.24
CA PHE A 120 4.78 -22.30 -12.54
C PHE A 120 6.26 -22.70 -12.57
N ASP A 121 6.73 -23.12 -13.75
CA ASP A 121 8.11 -23.50 -13.97
C ASP A 121 9.08 -22.44 -13.42
N GLN A 122 10.08 -22.88 -12.64
CA GLN A 122 11.01 -22.00 -11.94
C GLN A 122 11.66 -20.89 -12.83
N PRO A 123 12.00 -21.15 -14.11
CA PRO A 123 12.49 -20.12 -15.02
C PRO A 123 11.48 -18.97 -15.19
N MET A 124 10.21 -19.29 -15.43
CA MET A 124 9.16 -18.27 -15.67
C MET A 124 8.93 -17.38 -14.46
N TYR A 125 9.05 -17.94 -13.25
CA TYR A 125 8.94 -17.13 -12.02
C TYR A 125 10.07 -16.12 -11.90
N ARG A 126 11.31 -16.53 -12.17
CA ARG A 126 12.47 -15.62 -12.16
C ARG A 126 12.33 -14.52 -13.20
N GLU A 127 11.88 -14.87 -14.40
CA GLU A 127 11.62 -13.90 -15.48
C GLU A 127 10.54 -12.89 -15.09
N MET A 128 9.46 -13.34 -14.50
CA MET A 128 8.39 -12.45 -13.99
C MET A 128 8.92 -11.46 -12.93
N LEU A 129 9.76 -11.91 -12.00
CA LEU A 129 10.38 -11.04 -11.00
C LEU A 129 11.32 -10.00 -11.64
N VAL A 130 12.08 -10.42 -12.64
CA VAL A 130 12.98 -9.53 -13.39
C VAL A 130 12.18 -8.50 -14.18
N VAL A 131 11.18 -8.93 -14.92
CA VAL A 131 10.29 -8.04 -15.69
C VAL A 131 9.61 -7.03 -14.77
N ARG A 132 9.09 -7.49 -13.62
CA ARG A 132 8.47 -6.57 -12.65
C ARG A 132 9.47 -5.56 -12.09
N ARG A 133 10.69 -6.00 -11.79
CA ARG A 133 11.76 -5.09 -11.33
C ARG A 133 12.09 -4.04 -12.40
N ILE A 134 12.17 -4.44 -13.66
CA ILE A 134 12.44 -3.53 -14.80
C ILE A 134 11.29 -2.53 -14.94
N ILE A 135 10.04 -2.99 -14.93
CA ILE A 135 8.86 -2.11 -15.02
C ILE A 135 8.86 -1.12 -13.86
N ARG A 136 9.08 -1.59 -12.64
CA ARG A 136 9.12 -0.75 -11.45
C ARG A 136 10.24 0.30 -11.53
N ASN A 137 11.43 -0.07 -11.98
CA ASN A 137 12.56 0.85 -12.13
C ASN A 137 12.31 1.87 -13.25
N ASN A 138 11.73 1.45 -14.37
CA ASN A 138 11.41 2.34 -15.48
C ASN A 138 10.32 3.35 -15.10
N GLU A 139 9.33 2.95 -14.30
CA GLU A 139 8.30 3.85 -13.79
C GLU A 139 8.86 4.89 -12.80
N LEU A 140 9.82 4.48 -11.94
CA LEU A 140 10.48 5.38 -11.00
C LEU A 140 11.38 6.42 -11.70
N ASN A 141 11.95 6.06 -12.84
CA ASN A 141 12.88 6.89 -13.61
C ASN A 141 12.22 7.73 -14.71
N ARG A 142 10.89 7.66 -14.89
CA ARG A 142 10.20 8.49 -15.87
C ARG A 142 10.33 9.98 -15.55
N PRO A 143 10.62 10.84 -16.55
CA PRO A 143 10.57 12.28 -16.38
C PRO A 143 9.18 12.69 -15.86
N GLY A 144 9.12 13.48 -14.81
CA GLY A 144 7.85 13.93 -14.18
C GLY A 144 7.37 13.06 -13.01
N THR A 145 7.97 11.91 -12.74
CA THR A 145 7.69 11.12 -11.53
C THR A 145 8.52 11.52 -10.31
N ARG A 146 9.56 12.32 -10.51
CA ARG A 146 10.31 12.93 -9.39
C ARG A 146 9.42 13.97 -8.73
N PRO A 147 9.28 13.95 -7.39
CA PRO A 147 8.63 15.05 -6.70
C PRO A 147 9.35 16.34 -7.13
N LYS A 148 8.58 17.31 -7.61
CA LYS A 148 9.11 18.65 -7.83
C LYS A 148 9.76 19.07 -6.51
N GLN A 149 11.06 19.20 -6.48
CA GLN A 149 11.72 19.87 -5.36
C GLN A 149 11.05 21.22 -5.25
N ALA A 150 10.46 21.49 -4.09
CA ALA A 150 9.97 22.81 -3.81
C ALA A 150 11.17 23.74 -3.94
N ILE A 151 11.19 24.55 -4.98
CA ILE A 151 12.12 25.64 -5.11
C ILE A 151 11.65 26.62 -4.05
N HIS A 152 12.28 26.61 -2.91
CA HIS A 152 12.19 27.73 -1.98
C HIS A 152 12.85 28.88 -2.69
N ALA A 153 12.03 29.74 -3.28
CA ALA A 153 12.46 31.09 -3.57
C ALA A 153 12.82 31.73 -2.22
N GLY A 154 14.08 32.06 -2.07
CA GLY A 154 14.63 32.77 -0.90
C GLY A 154 14.02 34.15 -0.75
#